data_47193dcd2100018cb752198ff064cbf6
#
_entry.id   47193dcd2100018cb752198ff064cbf6
#
_cell.length_a   1.000
_cell.length_b   1.000
_cell.length_c   1.000
_cell.angle_alpha   90.00
_cell.angle_beta   90.00
_cell.angle_gamma   90.00
#
_symmetry.space_group_name_H-M   'P 1'
#
loop_
_entity.id
_entity.type
_entity.pdbx_description
1 polymer ?
#
loop_
_entity_poly.entity_id
_entity_poly.type
_entity_poly.pdbx_seq_one_letter_code
_entity_poly.pdbx_strand_id
1 'polypeptide(L)'
;MNQISPLAYVHPDAKLGDNNIIGPFCYIDRNVEIGDNNVMQNSVTIHVGARIGNGNEFFPGASISTKPQDLKFRGEETICRVGDNNSIRENVTISRGTASRGETVVGSNNLLMECVHVAHDCVLGSGLIIGNSTKLAGEVVVDDNAIISANVLCHQF
;
A
#
# COMPACT_ATOMS: atom_id res chain seq x y z
N MET A 1 12.13 -17.96 -7.58
CA MET A 1 10.82 -18.66 -7.68
C MET A 1 9.93 -18.21 -6.55
N ASN A 2 8.67 -17.90 -6.82
CA ASN A 2 7.71 -17.43 -5.81
C ASN A 2 7.16 -18.59 -4.98
N GLN A 3 6.87 -18.34 -3.70
CA GLN A 3 6.19 -19.25 -2.78
C GLN A 3 4.77 -18.71 -2.55
N ILE A 4 3.80 -19.31 -3.21
CA ILE A 4 2.40 -18.86 -3.15
C ILE A 4 1.58 -19.94 -2.44
N SER A 5 0.89 -19.55 -1.36
CA SER A 5 -0.02 -20.44 -0.65
C SER A 5 -1.12 -20.93 -1.59
N PRO A 6 -1.50 -22.21 -1.57
CA PRO A 6 -2.64 -22.70 -2.34
C PRO A 6 -3.98 -22.08 -1.93
N LEU A 7 -4.03 -21.42 -0.75
CA LEU A 7 -5.20 -20.69 -0.27
C LEU A 7 -5.19 -19.22 -0.65
N ALA A 8 -4.17 -18.73 -1.35
CA ALA A 8 -4.14 -17.38 -1.89
C ALA A 8 -4.78 -17.33 -3.28
N TYR A 9 -5.34 -16.18 -3.60
CA TYR A 9 -5.79 -15.89 -4.97
C TYR A 9 -4.87 -14.86 -5.62
N VAL A 10 -4.34 -15.19 -6.77
CA VAL A 10 -3.56 -14.27 -7.61
C VAL A 10 -4.22 -14.20 -8.98
N HIS A 11 -4.66 -13.02 -9.37
CA HIS A 11 -5.29 -12.84 -10.68
C HIS A 11 -4.28 -13.15 -11.79
N PRO A 12 -4.70 -13.86 -12.87
CA PRO A 12 -3.79 -14.24 -13.96
C PRO A 12 -3.04 -13.07 -14.63
N ASP A 13 -3.64 -11.89 -14.64
CA ASP A 13 -3.02 -10.68 -15.24
C ASP A 13 -2.08 -9.95 -14.28
N ALA A 14 -1.98 -10.37 -13.01
CA ALA A 14 -1.01 -9.79 -12.08
C ALA A 14 0.41 -10.16 -12.49
N LYS A 15 1.31 -9.19 -12.46
CA LYS A 15 2.72 -9.40 -12.76
C LYS A 15 3.51 -9.47 -11.46
N LEU A 16 4.12 -10.60 -11.21
CA LEU A 16 4.96 -10.85 -10.05
C LEU A 16 6.40 -11.01 -10.49
N GLY A 17 7.31 -10.32 -9.81
CA GLY A 17 8.74 -10.59 -9.88
C GLY A 17 9.10 -11.91 -9.21
N ASP A 18 10.32 -12.03 -8.74
CA ASP A 18 10.86 -13.26 -8.18
C ASP A 18 10.96 -13.24 -6.65
N ASN A 19 11.01 -14.45 -6.09
CA ASN A 19 11.25 -14.70 -4.66
C ASN A 19 10.24 -14.04 -3.72
N ASN A 20 9.01 -13.84 -4.18
CA ASN A 20 7.94 -13.35 -3.32
C ASN A 20 7.34 -14.51 -2.51
N ILE A 21 6.96 -14.21 -1.27
CA ILE A 21 6.22 -15.12 -0.39
C ILE A 21 4.81 -14.56 -0.23
N ILE A 22 3.81 -15.31 -0.66
CA ILE A 22 2.40 -14.91 -0.59
C ILE A 22 1.67 -15.93 0.29
N GLY A 23 1.31 -15.50 1.49
CA GLY A 23 0.66 -16.31 2.51
C GLY A 23 -0.80 -16.63 2.21
N PRO A 24 -1.45 -17.43 3.08
CA PRO A 24 -2.83 -17.85 2.89
C PRO A 24 -3.80 -16.67 2.97
N PHE A 25 -4.90 -16.80 2.22
CA PHE A 25 -5.98 -15.80 2.17
C PHE A 25 -5.55 -14.43 1.65
N CYS A 26 -4.38 -14.31 1.03
CA CYS A 26 -4.04 -13.12 0.27
C CYS A 26 -4.84 -13.07 -1.01
N TYR A 27 -5.21 -11.86 -1.41
CA TYR A 27 -5.91 -11.58 -2.67
C TYR A 27 -5.11 -10.56 -3.46
N ILE A 28 -4.69 -10.91 -4.67
CA ILE A 28 -3.98 -10.04 -5.60
C ILE A 28 -4.83 -9.87 -6.86
N ASP A 29 -5.26 -8.64 -7.12
CA ASP A 29 -6.19 -8.29 -8.18
C ASP A 29 -5.50 -8.17 -9.55
N ARG A 30 -6.31 -7.96 -10.57
CA ARG A 30 -5.84 -7.61 -11.92
C ARG A 30 -5.10 -6.27 -11.93
N ASN A 31 -4.30 -6.03 -12.96
CA ASN A 31 -3.56 -4.77 -13.13
C ASN A 31 -2.71 -4.40 -11.91
N VAL A 32 -2.08 -5.41 -11.31
CA VAL A 32 -1.13 -5.28 -10.20
C VAL A 32 0.26 -5.64 -10.68
N GLU A 33 1.26 -4.88 -10.29
CA GLU A 33 2.67 -5.18 -10.54
C GLU A 33 3.42 -5.21 -9.20
N ILE A 34 4.12 -6.29 -8.93
CA ILE A 34 4.88 -6.53 -7.70
C ILE A 34 6.29 -6.94 -8.09
N GLY A 35 7.29 -6.26 -7.54
CA GLY A 35 8.70 -6.58 -7.75
C GLY A 35 9.14 -7.85 -7.05
N ASP A 36 10.40 -7.86 -6.60
CA ASP A 36 11.06 -9.04 -6.07
C ASP A 36 11.12 -9.04 -4.53
N ASN A 37 11.27 -10.22 -3.95
CA ASN A 37 11.59 -10.42 -2.53
C ASN A 37 10.57 -9.79 -1.55
N ASN A 38 9.32 -9.68 -1.94
CA ASN A 38 8.26 -9.18 -1.05
C ASN A 38 7.69 -10.34 -0.21
N VAL A 39 7.26 -10.03 1.01
CA VAL A 39 6.57 -10.96 1.89
C VAL A 39 5.18 -10.44 2.19
N MET A 40 4.17 -11.21 1.85
CA MET A 40 2.79 -10.98 2.26
C MET A 40 2.42 -12.10 3.24
N GLN A 41 2.17 -11.73 4.49
CA GLN A 41 1.86 -12.73 5.50
C GLN A 41 0.50 -13.39 5.17
N ASN A 42 -0.51 -13.27 5.99
CA ASN A 42 -1.83 -13.79 5.63
C ASN A 42 -2.84 -12.66 5.46
N SER A 43 -3.90 -12.90 4.69
CA SER A 43 -5.03 -11.96 4.58
C SER A 43 -4.62 -10.55 4.13
N VAL A 44 -3.61 -10.45 3.28
CA VAL A 44 -3.20 -9.20 2.64
C VAL A 44 -3.95 -9.05 1.32
N THR A 45 -4.51 -7.87 1.07
CA THR A 45 -5.24 -7.59 -0.17
C THR A 45 -4.51 -6.52 -0.97
N ILE A 46 -4.15 -6.85 -2.19
CA ILE A 46 -3.56 -5.92 -3.16
C ILE A 46 -4.57 -5.68 -4.27
N HIS A 47 -5.12 -4.48 -4.30
CA HIS A 47 -6.17 -4.11 -5.26
C HIS A 47 -5.59 -3.60 -6.58
N VAL A 48 -6.47 -3.48 -7.55
CA VAL A 48 -6.21 -2.95 -8.89
C VAL A 48 -5.41 -1.63 -8.83
N GLY A 49 -4.43 -1.50 -9.72
CA GLY A 49 -3.62 -0.29 -9.84
C GLY A 49 -2.41 -0.24 -8.91
N ALA A 50 -2.15 -1.26 -8.10
CA ALA A 50 -0.96 -1.29 -7.25
C ALA A 50 0.32 -1.49 -8.09
N ARG A 51 1.36 -0.73 -7.74
CA ARG A 51 2.73 -0.81 -8.26
C ARG A 51 3.67 -0.90 -7.09
N ILE A 52 4.11 -2.10 -6.76
CA ILE A 52 4.89 -2.42 -5.57
C ILE A 52 6.32 -2.76 -5.97
N GLY A 53 7.28 -2.14 -5.32
CA GLY A 53 8.71 -2.38 -5.52
C GLY A 53 9.18 -3.68 -4.88
N ASN A 54 10.38 -3.65 -4.31
CA ASN A 54 11.08 -4.84 -3.83
C ASN A 54 11.22 -4.85 -2.31
N GLY A 55 11.32 -6.05 -1.73
CA GLY A 55 11.71 -6.22 -0.35
C GLY A 55 10.72 -5.70 0.69
N ASN A 56 9.46 -5.46 0.31
CA ASN A 56 8.44 -5.01 1.24
C ASN A 56 7.87 -6.17 2.06
N GLU A 57 7.48 -5.89 3.30
CA GLU A 57 6.74 -6.83 4.13
C GLU A 57 5.37 -6.26 4.48
N PHE A 58 4.32 -7.04 4.16
CA PHE A 58 2.93 -6.71 4.43
C PHE A 58 2.40 -7.66 5.50
N PHE A 59 1.85 -7.08 6.55
CA PHE A 59 1.33 -7.81 7.70
C PHE A 59 -0.17 -8.09 7.56
N PRO A 60 -0.73 -9.00 8.36
CA PRO A 60 -2.11 -9.43 8.21
C PRO A 60 -3.13 -8.30 8.16
N GLY A 61 -4.03 -8.37 7.21
CA GLY A 61 -5.13 -7.42 7.05
C GLY A 61 -4.75 -6.12 6.33
N ALA A 62 -3.50 -5.93 5.94
CA ALA A 62 -3.12 -4.77 5.12
C ALA A 62 -3.86 -4.79 3.78
N SER A 63 -4.36 -3.62 3.35
CA SER A 63 -5.08 -3.44 2.09
C SER A 63 -4.48 -2.30 1.29
N ILE A 64 -3.90 -2.63 0.15
CA ILE A 64 -3.12 -1.71 -0.68
C ILE A 64 -3.88 -1.39 -1.97
N SER A 65 -3.84 -0.13 -2.39
CA SER A 65 -4.52 0.36 -3.60
C SER A 65 -6.05 0.27 -3.51
N THR A 66 -6.59 0.53 -2.32
CA THR A 66 -8.04 0.51 -2.11
C THR A 66 -8.73 1.59 -2.94
N LYS A 67 -10.02 1.39 -3.19
CA LYS A 67 -10.84 2.40 -3.84
C LYS A 67 -10.82 3.68 -3.01
N PRO A 68 -10.58 4.87 -3.63
CA PRO A 68 -10.62 6.14 -2.92
C PRO A 68 -11.94 6.38 -2.21
N GLN A 69 -11.88 6.89 -0.97
CA GLN A 69 -13.04 7.32 -0.21
C GLN A 69 -13.33 8.79 -0.51
N ASP A 70 -13.52 9.09 -1.79
CA ASP A 70 -13.83 10.42 -2.29
C ASP A 70 -15.11 10.36 -3.12
N LEU A 71 -16.08 11.18 -2.78
CA LEU A 71 -17.37 11.24 -3.50
C LEU A 71 -17.22 11.71 -4.96
N LYS A 72 -16.11 12.34 -5.30
CA LYS A 72 -15.81 12.77 -6.68
C LYS A 72 -15.25 11.64 -7.55
N PHE A 73 -14.75 10.57 -6.93
CA PHE A 73 -14.17 9.45 -7.67
C PHE A 73 -15.23 8.76 -8.54
N ARG A 74 -14.95 8.62 -9.83
CA ARG A 74 -15.86 8.04 -10.83
C ARG A 74 -15.42 6.68 -11.37
N GLY A 75 -14.36 6.09 -10.80
CA GLY A 75 -13.81 4.82 -11.27
C GLY A 75 -12.64 4.99 -12.24
N GLU A 76 -11.99 6.13 -12.22
CA GLU A 76 -10.82 6.42 -13.05
C GLU A 76 -9.71 5.39 -12.82
N GLU A 77 -8.97 5.08 -13.88
CA GLU A 77 -7.78 4.24 -13.77
C GLU A 77 -6.65 5.04 -13.12
N THR A 78 -6.41 4.74 -11.86
CA THR A 78 -5.40 5.39 -11.03
C THR A 78 -4.53 4.36 -10.34
N ILE A 79 -3.40 4.78 -9.79
CA ILE A 79 -2.39 3.90 -9.22
C ILE A 79 -2.13 4.19 -7.74
N CYS A 80 -1.60 3.17 -7.08
CA CYS A 80 -0.94 3.28 -5.79
C CYS A 80 0.48 2.74 -5.94
N ARG A 81 1.46 3.60 -5.76
CA ARG A 81 2.88 3.25 -5.87
C ARG A 81 3.49 3.07 -4.49
N VAL A 82 4.09 1.92 -4.26
CA VAL A 82 4.83 1.61 -3.04
C VAL A 82 6.26 1.27 -3.44
N GLY A 83 7.23 1.95 -2.88
CA GLY A 83 8.64 1.75 -3.16
C GLY A 83 9.20 0.45 -2.58
N ASP A 84 10.44 0.51 -2.06
CA ASP A 84 11.17 -0.66 -1.62
C ASP A 84 11.33 -0.70 -0.09
N ASN A 85 11.48 -1.91 0.45
CA ASN A 85 11.87 -2.14 1.84
C ASN A 85 10.97 -1.46 2.87
N ASN A 86 9.68 -1.39 2.60
CA ASN A 86 8.70 -0.88 3.56
C ASN A 86 8.20 -2.00 4.47
N SER A 87 7.95 -1.66 5.73
CA SER A 87 7.21 -2.50 6.68
C SER A 87 5.81 -1.91 6.83
N ILE A 88 4.82 -2.61 6.31
CA ILE A 88 3.42 -2.18 6.28
C ILE A 88 2.63 -3.10 7.20
N ARG A 89 2.34 -2.59 8.40
CA ARG A 89 1.84 -3.38 9.52
C ARG A 89 0.35 -3.73 9.38
N GLU A 90 -0.16 -4.40 10.39
CA GLU A 90 -1.51 -4.97 10.42
C GLU A 90 -2.57 -3.91 10.15
N ASN A 91 -3.51 -4.24 9.28
CA ASN A 91 -4.68 -3.43 8.95
C ASN A 91 -4.36 -2.01 8.42
N VAL A 92 -3.16 -1.79 7.94
CA VAL A 92 -2.84 -0.56 7.21
C VAL A 92 -3.67 -0.53 5.92
N THR A 93 -4.21 0.64 5.60
CA THR A 93 -4.93 0.86 4.34
C THR A 93 -4.28 1.99 3.56
N ILE A 94 -4.05 1.77 2.27
CA ILE A 94 -3.52 2.77 1.35
C ILE A 94 -4.46 2.85 0.15
N SER A 95 -5.10 3.99 -0.04
CA SER A 95 -5.97 4.20 -1.20
C SER A 95 -5.15 4.56 -2.45
N ARG A 96 -5.61 4.14 -3.63
CA ARG A 96 -5.02 4.63 -4.87
C ARG A 96 -5.43 6.09 -5.14
N GLY A 97 -4.83 6.72 -6.14
CA GLY A 97 -5.11 8.10 -6.49
C GLY A 97 -6.52 8.33 -7.06
N THR A 98 -6.85 9.60 -7.21
CA THR A 98 -8.04 10.08 -7.93
C THR A 98 -7.61 10.84 -9.19
N ALA A 99 -8.57 11.44 -9.90
CA ALA A 99 -8.27 12.31 -11.05
C ALA A 99 -7.41 13.53 -10.67
N SER A 100 -7.33 13.88 -9.39
CA SER A 100 -6.55 15.02 -8.91
C SER A 100 -5.05 14.86 -9.18
N ARG A 101 -4.48 13.73 -8.81
CA ARG A 101 -3.06 13.43 -9.01
C ARG A 101 -2.82 12.19 -9.87
N GLY A 102 -3.79 11.29 -9.95
CA GLY A 102 -3.68 10.02 -10.68
C GLY A 102 -2.98 8.92 -9.88
N GLU A 103 -2.28 9.26 -8.80
CA GLU A 103 -1.59 8.27 -7.98
C GLU A 103 -1.45 8.68 -6.52
N THR A 104 -1.36 7.69 -5.65
CA THR A 104 -0.87 7.80 -4.28
C THR A 104 0.53 7.20 -4.25
N VAL A 105 1.47 7.86 -3.58
CA VAL A 105 2.87 7.44 -3.55
C VAL A 105 3.32 7.21 -2.11
N VAL A 106 3.92 6.05 -1.87
CA VAL A 106 4.68 5.72 -0.67
C VAL A 106 6.11 5.41 -1.09
N GLY A 107 7.08 6.12 -0.57
CA GLY A 107 8.50 5.92 -0.89
C GLY A 107 9.06 4.61 -0.35
N SER A 108 10.30 4.63 0.11
CA SER A 108 11.04 3.44 0.53
C SER A 108 11.51 3.53 1.99
N ASN A 109 11.80 2.37 2.58
CA ASN A 109 12.34 2.26 3.94
C ASN A 109 11.43 2.89 5.01
N ASN A 110 10.12 2.76 4.84
CA ASN A 110 9.12 3.30 5.75
C ASN A 110 8.60 2.23 6.70
N LEU A 111 8.24 2.64 7.92
CA LEU A 111 7.43 1.88 8.84
C LEU A 111 6.05 2.55 8.96
N LEU A 112 5.04 1.90 8.44
CA LEU A 112 3.63 2.26 8.66
C LEU A 112 3.08 1.31 9.73
N MET A 113 2.85 1.82 10.93
CA MET A 113 2.42 1.00 12.06
C MET A 113 0.95 0.59 11.93
N GLU A 114 0.47 -0.22 12.83
CA GLU A 114 -0.85 -0.85 12.72
C GLU A 114 -1.97 0.20 12.55
N CYS A 115 -2.95 -0.10 11.71
CA CYS A 115 -4.14 0.72 11.47
C CYS A 115 -3.85 2.13 10.90
N VAL A 116 -2.66 2.39 10.38
CA VAL A 116 -2.40 3.63 9.65
C VAL A 116 -3.25 3.66 8.39
N HIS A 117 -3.84 4.82 8.09
CA HIS A 117 -4.54 5.07 6.83
C HIS A 117 -3.85 6.14 6.01
N VAL A 118 -3.57 5.82 4.76
CA VAL A 118 -3.07 6.77 3.76
C VAL A 118 -4.17 6.94 2.71
N ALA A 119 -4.79 8.12 2.69
CA ALA A 119 -5.85 8.42 1.74
C ALA A 119 -5.29 8.67 0.33
N HIS A 120 -6.20 8.90 -0.60
CA HIS A 120 -5.90 9.12 -2.02
C HIS A 120 -4.99 10.33 -2.26
N ASP A 121 -4.18 10.24 -3.27
CA ASP A 121 -3.32 11.34 -3.76
C ASP A 121 -2.27 11.83 -2.74
N CYS A 122 -2.04 11.11 -1.65
CA CYS A 122 -0.94 11.39 -0.73
C CYS A 122 0.41 11.13 -1.39
N VAL A 123 1.43 11.87 -0.96
CA VAL A 123 2.82 11.64 -1.36
C VAL A 123 3.66 11.51 -0.09
N LEU A 124 4.08 10.30 0.20
CA LEU A 124 4.94 9.97 1.32
C LEU A 124 6.36 9.71 0.82
N GLY A 125 7.32 10.38 1.43
CA GLY A 125 8.74 10.18 1.16
C GLY A 125 9.28 8.86 1.69
N SER A 126 10.55 8.84 2.05
CA SER A 126 11.28 7.67 2.50
C SER A 126 11.83 7.84 3.91
N GLY A 127 12.07 6.72 4.60
CA GLY A 127 12.61 6.74 5.96
C GLY A 127 11.61 7.22 7.00
N LEU A 128 10.32 7.09 6.74
CA LEU A 128 9.25 7.54 7.62
C LEU A 128 8.95 6.52 8.72
N ILE A 129 8.55 7.03 9.88
CA ILE A 129 7.89 6.25 10.92
C ILE A 129 6.53 6.89 11.18
N ILE A 130 5.45 6.18 10.87
CA ILE A 130 4.08 6.66 11.10
C ILE A 130 3.43 5.77 12.16
N GLY A 131 3.09 6.40 13.29
CA GLY A 131 2.59 5.73 14.48
C GLY A 131 1.20 5.13 14.32
N ASN A 132 0.88 4.19 15.20
CA ASN A 132 -0.36 3.42 15.19
C ASN A 132 -1.60 4.31 15.05
N SER A 133 -2.54 3.89 14.21
CA SER A 133 -3.84 4.52 14.01
C SER A 133 -3.80 5.97 13.51
N THR A 134 -2.67 6.45 13.03
CA THR A 134 -2.57 7.77 12.37
C THR A 134 -3.32 7.74 11.03
N LYS A 135 -4.06 8.79 10.75
CA LYS A 135 -4.85 8.94 9.53
C LYS A 135 -4.37 10.15 8.74
N LEU A 136 -3.92 9.91 7.52
CA LEU A 136 -3.56 10.96 6.59
C LEU A 136 -4.72 11.14 5.60
N ALA A 137 -5.35 12.31 5.61
CA ALA A 137 -6.40 12.64 4.66
C ALA A 137 -5.83 12.80 3.24
N GLY A 138 -6.71 12.97 2.26
CA GLY A 138 -6.27 13.09 0.86
C GLY A 138 -5.28 14.21 0.61
N GLU A 139 -4.36 13.99 -0.32
CA GLU A 139 -3.37 14.97 -0.81
C GLU A 139 -2.34 15.44 0.23
N VAL A 140 -2.23 14.78 1.37
CA VAL A 140 -1.19 15.05 2.36
C VAL A 140 0.18 14.68 1.82
N VAL A 141 1.15 15.56 2.01
CA VAL A 141 2.55 15.34 1.67
C VAL A 141 3.38 15.19 2.95
N VAL A 142 4.17 14.13 3.03
CA VAL A 142 5.09 13.87 4.13
C VAL A 142 6.50 13.72 3.57
N ASP A 143 7.39 14.62 3.93
CA ASP A 143 8.78 14.61 3.46
C ASP A 143 9.60 13.50 4.15
N ASP A 144 10.78 13.21 3.59
CA ASP A 144 11.67 12.16 4.05
C ASP A 144 12.03 12.28 5.54
N ASN A 145 12.20 11.15 6.19
CA ASN A 145 12.66 11.00 7.57
C ASN A 145 11.73 11.62 8.64
N ALA A 146 10.49 11.91 8.30
CA ALA A 146 9.52 12.38 9.27
C ALA A 146 9.10 11.27 10.24
N ILE A 147 8.87 11.64 11.48
CA ILE A 147 8.30 10.77 12.51
C ILE A 147 6.96 11.37 12.93
N ILE A 148 5.87 10.63 12.69
CA ILE A 148 4.52 11.02 13.10
C ILE A 148 4.08 10.08 14.23
N SER A 149 3.67 10.66 15.33
CA SER A 149 3.22 9.92 16.52
C SER A 149 1.93 9.14 16.26
N ALA A 150 1.55 8.29 17.22
CA ALA A 150 0.31 7.53 17.15
C ALA A 150 -0.93 8.43 17.26
N ASN A 151 -2.03 8.00 16.63
CA ASN A 151 -3.34 8.66 16.69
C ASN A 151 -3.33 10.12 16.20
N VAL A 152 -2.47 10.46 15.28
CA VAL A 152 -2.46 11.79 14.64
C VAL A 152 -3.45 11.80 13.48
N LEU A 153 -4.21 12.89 13.38
CA LEU A 153 -5.12 13.16 12.27
C LEU A 153 -4.55 14.32 11.45
N CYS A 154 -4.07 14.00 10.23
CA CYS A 154 -3.60 15.02 9.30
C CYS A 154 -4.74 15.44 8.38
N HIS A 155 -5.08 16.72 8.40
CA HIS A 155 -6.10 17.27 7.52
C HIS A 155 -5.63 17.30 6.06
N GLN A 156 -6.56 17.32 5.12
CA GLN A 156 -6.29 17.46 3.69
C GLN A 156 -5.59 18.80 3.39
N PHE A 157 -4.61 18.76 2.46
CA PHE A 157 -3.71 19.86 2.12
C PHE A 157 -2.78 20.26 3.29
#